data_d25069434464e85781d6782460144a22
#
_entry.id   d25069434464e85781d6782460144a22
#
_cell.length_a   1.000
_cell.length_b   1.000
_cell.length_c   1.000
_cell.angle_alpha   90.00
_cell.angle_beta   90.00
_cell.angle_gamma   90.00
#
_symmetry.space_group_name_H-M   'P 1'
#
loop_
_entity.id
_entity.type
_entity.pdbx_description
1 polymer ?
#
loop_
_entity_poly.entity_id
_entity_poly.type
_entity_poly.pdbx_seq_one_letter_code
_entity_poly.pdbx_strand_id
1 'polypeptide(L)'
;MIGACLALAIAAAPPSPPVTVVAEVVQYLYKEGKVVFTGKPLVTLTREDATLTCRKLVAENDGQGRIRRAVCTGDVKLVKGSRTVTCETATYEEATTRVTCTGNPVLRDGESVMRGEVLAYDLADDRATLTAAKGTIVPQPGLELAPRKRKEPAP
;
A
#
# COMPACT_ATOMS: atom_id res chain seq x y z
N MET A 1 -32.54 -19.88 41.27
CA MET A 1 -31.52 -20.16 40.24
C MET A 1 -31.57 -19.06 39.21
N ILE A 2 -30.66 -18.11 39.30
CA ILE A 2 -30.60 -16.95 38.42
C ILE A 2 -29.57 -17.27 37.32
N GLY A 3 -30.06 -17.59 36.13
CA GLY A 3 -29.20 -17.80 34.94
C GLY A 3 -28.67 -16.48 34.43
N ALA A 4 -27.37 -16.24 34.59
CA ALA A 4 -26.71 -15.10 33.94
C ALA A 4 -26.51 -15.42 32.43
N CYS A 5 -27.30 -14.81 31.56
CA CYS A 5 -27.03 -14.76 30.12
C CYS A 5 -25.81 -13.86 29.91
N LEU A 6 -24.67 -14.49 29.61
CA LEU A 6 -23.49 -13.79 29.12
C LEU A 6 -23.77 -13.38 27.67
N ALA A 7 -24.14 -12.14 27.46
CA ALA A 7 -24.22 -11.57 26.11
C ALA A 7 -22.79 -11.39 25.56
N LEU A 8 -22.39 -12.28 24.67
CA LEU A 8 -21.17 -12.08 23.88
C LEU A 8 -21.41 -10.88 22.95
N ALA A 9 -20.84 -9.75 23.30
CA ALA A 9 -20.77 -8.60 22.40
C ALA A 9 -19.81 -8.97 21.27
N ILE A 10 -20.33 -9.34 20.11
CA ILE A 10 -19.54 -9.46 18.87
C ILE A 10 -19.16 -8.03 18.51
N ALA A 11 -17.94 -7.66 18.80
CA ALA A 11 -17.37 -6.40 18.32
C ALA A 11 -17.27 -6.50 16.80
N ALA A 12 -18.13 -5.78 16.07
CA ALA A 12 -18.02 -5.64 14.63
C ALA A 12 -16.68 -4.96 14.31
N ALA A 13 -15.89 -5.56 13.40
CA ALA A 13 -14.67 -4.93 12.90
C ALA A 13 -15.01 -3.55 12.31
N PRO A 14 -14.17 -2.50 12.54
CA PRO A 14 -14.43 -1.18 11.95
C PRO A 14 -14.47 -1.31 10.41
N PRO A 15 -15.38 -0.56 9.72
CA PRO A 15 -15.45 -0.60 8.27
C PRO A 15 -14.12 -0.15 7.67
N SER A 16 -13.67 -0.85 6.61
CA SER A 16 -12.48 -0.44 5.85
C SER A 16 -12.68 0.96 5.27
N PRO A 17 -11.67 1.84 5.29
CA PRO A 17 -11.79 3.18 4.73
C PRO A 17 -12.13 3.12 3.23
N PRO A 18 -12.94 4.06 2.71
CA PRO A 18 -13.33 4.06 1.32
C PRO A 18 -12.12 4.32 0.40
N VAL A 19 -12.16 3.70 -0.78
CA VAL A 19 -11.19 3.95 -1.85
C VAL A 19 -11.87 4.80 -2.91
N THR A 20 -11.27 5.94 -3.23
CA THR A 20 -11.72 6.80 -4.33
C THR A 20 -10.92 6.48 -5.59
N VAL A 21 -11.61 6.27 -6.71
CA VAL A 21 -10.98 5.99 -8.00
C VAL A 21 -11.38 7.06 -9.00
N VAL A 22 -10.39 7.63 -9.69
CA VAL A 22 -10.59 8.54 -10.81
C VAL A 22 -10.01 7.90 -12.06
N ALA A 23 -10.84 7.70 -13.08
CA ALA A 23 -10.46 7.09 -14.36
C ALA A 23 -11.24 7.74 -15.50
N GLU A 24 -10.74 7.65 -16.74
CA GLU A 24 -11.45 8.11 -17.92
C GLU A 24 -12.53 7.11 -18.34
N VAL A 25 -12.20 5.82 -18.30
CA VAL A 25 -13.11 4.74 -18.65
C VAL A 25 -13.15 3.69 -17.53
N VAL A 26 -14.35 3.28 -17.17
CA VAL A 26 -14.61 2.17 -16.27
C VAL A 26 -15.42 1.12 -17.00
N GLN A 27 -14.94 -0.11 -17.00
CA GLN A 27 -15.59 -1.24 -17.63
C GLN A 27 -15.87 -2.33 -16.60
N TYR A 28 -17.15 -2.67 -16.43
CA TYR A 28 -17.59 -3.72 -15.53
C TYR A 28 -17.74 -5.05 -16.27
N LEU A 29 -16.95 -6.03 -15.88
CA LEU A 29 -17.00 -7.40 -16.39
C LEU A 29 -17.72 -8.29 -15.37
N TYR A 30 -19.04 -8.14 -15.29
CA TYR A 30 -19.86 -8.77 -14.23
C TYR A 30 -19.70 -10.31 -14.18
N LYS A 31 -19.61 -10.97 -15.34
CA LYS A 31 -19.45 -12.42 -15.39
C LYS A 31 -18.10 -12.90 -14.85
N GLU A 32 -17.08 -12.05 -14.90
CA GLU A 32 -15.72 -12.35 -14.45
C GLU A 32 -15.44 -11.81 -13.03
N GLY A 33 -16.38 -11.06 -12.46
CA GLY A 33 -16.17 -10.38 -11.18
C GLY A 33 -15.03 -9.37 -11.22
N LYS A 34 -14.84 -8.70 -12.35
CA LYS A 34 -13.76 -7.74 -12.56
C LYS A 34 -14.26 -6.36 -12.94
N VAL A 35 -13.49 -5.36 -12.55
CA VAL A 35 -13.66 -3.97 -13.00
C VAL A 35 -12.34 -3.48 -13.55
N VAL A 36 -12.36 -2.95 -14.76
CA VAL A 36 -11.19 -2.41 -15.44
C VAL A 36 -11.31 -0.90 -15.52
N PHE A 37 -10.30 -0.21 -15.03
CA PHE A 37 -10.17 1.23 -15.11
C PHE A 37 -9.02 1.59 -16.05
N THR A 38 -9.27 2.50 -16.96
CA THR A 38 -8.23 3.08 -17.82
C THR A 38 -8.28 4.59 -17.74
N GLY A 39 -7.12 5.22 -17.73
CA GLY A 39 -6.99 6.66 -17.61
C GLY A 39 -6.13 7.28 -18.70
N LYS A 40 -6.43 8.52 -19.02
CA LYS A 40 -5.55 9.40 -19.78
C LYS A 40 -5.41 10.72 -19.02
N PRO A 41 -4.23 11.02 -18.49
CA PRO A 41 -3.01 10.21 -18.62
C PRO A 41 -2.97 8.98 -17.71
N LEU A 42 -3.60 8.98 -16.53
CA LEU A 42 -3.47 7.94 -15.52
C LEU A 42 -4.79 7.68 -14.76
N VAL A 43 -4.95 6.47 -14.27
CA VAL A 43 -5.93 6.13 -13.22
C VAL A 43 -5.35 6.55 -11.88
N THR A 44 -6.16 7.18 -11.04
CA THR A 44 -5.77 7.59 -9.69
C THR A 44 -6.63 6.87 -8.66
N LEU A 45 -5.99 6.19 -7.72
CA LEU A 45 -6.59 5.59 -6.54
C LEU A 45 -6.17 6.38 -5.31
N THR A 46 -7.12 6.74 -4.47
CA THR A 46 -6.82 7.39 -3.18
C THR A 46 -7.51 6.65 -2.05
N ARG A 47 -6.74 6.30 -1.03
CA ARG A 47 -7.21 5.72 0.22
C ARG A 47 -6.46 6.37 1.38
N GLU A 48 -7.18 7.09 2.24
CA GLU A 48 -6.58 7.88 3.33
C GLU A 48 -5.50 8.83 2.80
N ASP A 49 -4.26 8.68 3.26
CA ASP A 49 -3.09 9.50 2.87
C ASP A 49 -2.25 8.86 1.74
N ALA A 50 -2.69 7.70 1.22
CA ALA A 50 -2.01 6.99 0.14
C ALA A 50 -2.69 7.26 -1.21
N THR A 51 -1.88 7.60 -2.22
CA THR A 51 -2.32 7.78 -3.59
C THR A 51 -1.53 6.88 -4.53
N LEU A 52 -2.24 6.06 -5.29
CA LEU A 52 -1.68 5.17 -6.30
C LEU A 52 -2.12 5.64 -7.68
N THR A 53 -1.19 5.80 -8.59
CA THR A 53 -1.46 6.14 -9.99
C THR A 53 -0.86 5.10 -10.93
N CYS A 54 -1.56 4.79 -12.03
CA CYS A 54 -1.09 3.89 -13.08
C CYS A 54 -1.88 4.09 -14.38
N ARG A 55 -1.48 3.48 -15.47
CA ARG A 55 -2.20 3.58 -16.73
C ARG A 55 -3.46 2.75 -16.76
N LYS A 56 -3.42 1.56 -16.16
CA LYS A 56 -4.53 0.62 -16.14
C LYS A 56 -4.62 -0.05 -14.76
N LEU A 57 -5.81 -0.13 -14.23
CA LEU A 57 -6.13 -0.84 -13.01
C LEU A 57 -7.18 -1.92 -13.31
N VAL A 58 -6.92 -3.14 -12.86
CA VAL A 58 -7.88 -4.24 -12.88
C VAL A 58 -8.17 -4.63 -11.43
N ALA A 59 -9.40 -4.42 -10.99
CA ALA A 59 -9.87 -4.87 -9.68
C ALA A 59 -10.65 -6.17 -9.82
N GLU A 60 -10.37 -7.13 -8.95
CA GLU A 60 -11.11 -8.39 -8.83
C GLU A 60 -11.96 -8.34 -7.56
N ASN A 61 -13.23 -8.65 -7.70
CA ASN A 61 -14.18 -8.69 -6.60
C ASN A 61 -14.33 -10.11 -6.05
N ASP A 62 -14.67 -10.22 -4.77
CA ASP A 62 -15.19 -11.46 -4.20
C ASP A 62 -16.66 -11.67 -4.61
N GLY A 63 -17.26 -12.81 -4.21
CA GLY A 63 -18.66 -13.10 -4.52
C GLY A 63 -19.68 -12.14 -3.86
N GLN A 64 -19.23 -11.19 -3.03
CA GLN A 64 -20.05 -10.19 -2.34
C GLN A 64 -19.81 -8.76 -2.86
N GLY A 65 -19.08 -8.61 -3.95
CA GLY A 65 -18.79 -7.32 -4.57
C GLY A 65 -17.69 -6.49 -3.89
N ARG A 66 -16.96 -7.08 -2.94
CA ARG A 66 -15.81 -6.40 -2.30
C ARG A 66 -14.54 -6.64 -3.11
N ILE A 67 -13.70 -5.63 -3.21
CA ILE A 67 -12.41 -5.77 -3.88
C ILE A 67 -11.53 -6.74 -3.07
N ARG A 68 -11.10 -7.81 -3.72
CA ARG A 68 -10.19 -8.81 -3.17
C ARG A 68 -8.75 -8.54 -3.57
N ARG A 69 -8.56 -8.14 -4.81
CA ARG A 69 -7.26 -7.88 -5.42
C ARG A 69 -7.37 -6.78 -6.45
N ALA A 70 -6.33 -5.98 -6.56
CA ALA A 70 -6.23 -4.98 -7.62
C ALA A 70 -4.82 -4.99 -8.21
N VAL A 71 -4.72 -4.89 -9.53
CA VAL A 71 -3.45 -4.85 -10.26
C VAL A 71 -3.37 -3.56 -11.06
N CYS A 72 -2.40 -2.74 -10.72
CA CYS A 72 -2.01 -1.54 -11.47
C CYS A 72 -0.84 -1.86 -12.40
N THR A 73 -0.95 -1.48 -13.64
CA THR A 73 0.10 -1.65 -14.65
C THR A 73 0.39 -0.36 -15.40
N GLY A 74 1.66 -0.14 -15.71
CA GLY A 74 2.17 0.99 -16.47
C GLY A 74 2.35 2.26 -15.63
N ASP A 75 3.59 2.74 -15.52
CA ASP A 75 3.96 3.97 -14.82
C ASP A 75 3.37 4.05 -13.40
N VAL A 76 3.49 2.96 -12.65
CA VAL A 76 2.94 2.88 -11.31
C VAL A 76 3.69 3.79 -10.35
N LYS A 77 2.96 4.61 -9.62
CA LYS A 77 3.49 5.49 -8.58
C LYS A 77 2.58 5.45 -7.36
N LEU A 78 3.16 5.06 -6.23
CA LEU A 78 2.51 5.10 -4.92
C LEU A 78 3.14 6.23 -4.11
N VAL A 79 2.32 7.13 -3.59
CA VAL A 79 2.75 8.21 -2.70
C VAL A 79 2.04 8.04 -1.36
N LYS A 80 2.80 8.02 -0.29
CA LYS A 80 2.29 8.03 1.07
C LYS A 80 3.19 8.89 1.97
N GLY A 81 2.68 10.06 2.38
CA GLY A 81 3.49 11.04 3.11
C GLY A 81 4.70 11.50 2.29
N SER A 82 5.89 11.44 2.88
CA SER A 82 7.17 11.79 2.23
C SER A 82 7.72 10.67 1.33
N ARG A 83 7.07 9.51 1.31
CA ARG A 83 7.54 8.32 0.58
C ARG A 83 6.88 8.21 -0.78
N THR A 84 7.69 7.84 -1.75
CA THR A 84 7.24 7.58 -3.13
C THR A 84 7.84 6.28 -3.60
N VAL A 85 6.99 5.40 -4.12
CA VAL A 85 7.39 4.15 -4.77
C VAL A 85 7.00 4.23 -6.24
N THR A 86 7.93 3.90 -7.12
CA THR A 86 7.67 3.76 -8.56
C THR A 86 8.04 2.35 -9.01
N CYS A 87 7.24 1.77 -9.88
CA CYS A 87 7.48 0.44 -10.47
C CYS A 87 6.65 0.27 -11.75
N GLU A 88 6.78 -0.87 -12.42
CA GLU A 88 6.00 -1.17 -13.61
C GLU A 88 4.64 -1.77 -13.29
N THR A 89 4.57 -2.62 -12.26
CA THR A 89 3.35 -3.31 -11.84
C THR A 89 3.23 -3.30 -10.33
N ALA A 90 2.07 -2.92 -9.83
CA ALA A 90 1.72 -3.02 -8.41
C ALA A 90 0.48 -3.91 -8.24
N THR A 91 0.55 -4.84 -7.31
CA THR A 91 -0.56 -5.71 -6.95
C THR A 91 -0.96 -5.43 -5.50
N TYR A 92 -2.22 -5.09 -5.30
CA TYR A 92 -2.82 -4.93 -3.98
C TYR A 92 -3.62 -6.18 -3.62
N GLU A 93 -3.47 -6.66 -2.39
CA GLU A 93 -4.28 -7.75 -1.83
C GLU A 93 -4.95 -7.29 -0.54
N GLU A 94 -6.28 -7.32 -0.52
CA GLU A 94 -7.08 -6.86 0.62
C GLU A 94 -6.84 -7.73 1.87
N ALA A 95 -6.72 -9.04 1.72
CA ALA A 95 -6.53 -9.96 2.85
C ALA A 95 -5.31 -9.64 3.71
N THR A 96 -4.25 -9.12 3.12
CA THR A 96 -2.98 -8.77 3.78
C THR A 96 -2.75 -7.27 3.86
N THR A 97 -3.62 -6.45 3.26
CA THR A 97 -3.43 -5.00 3.08
C THR A 97 -2.05 -4.63 2.51
N ARG A 98 -1.56 -5.44 1.60
CA ARG A 98 -0.21 -5.33 1.04
C ARG A 98 -0.24 -4.92 -0.42
N VAL A 99 0.66 -3.99 -0.76
CA VAL A 99 1.00 -3.63 -2.14
C VAL A 99 2.34 -4.24 -2.48
N THR A 100 2.41 -5.03 -3.53
CA THR A 100 3.66 -5.59 -4.05
C THR A 100 4.00 -4.92 -5.38
N CYS A 101 5.13 -4.24 -5.44
CA CYS A 101 5.66 -3.60 -6.64
C CYS A 101 6.75 -4.45 -7.27
N THR A 102 6.64 -4.69 -8.55
CA THR A 102 7.62 -5.41 -9.38
C THR A 102 7.94 -4.60 -10.64
N GLY A 103 9.03 -4.94 -11.32
CA GLY A 103 9.51 -4.16 -12.46
C GLY A 103 10.26 -2.90 -12.02
N ASN A 104 11.52 -3.09 -11.60
CA ASN A 104 12.42 -2.02 -11.20
C ASN A 104 11.86 -1.09 -10.11
N PRO A 105 11.41 -1.61 -8.97
CA PRO A 105 10.87 -0.78 -7.91
C PRO A 105 11.93 0.17 -7.36
N VAL A 106 11.54 1.43 -7.18
CA VAL A 106 12.35 2.49 -6.58
C VAL A 106 11.58 3.10 -5.43
N LEU A 107 12.15 3.05 -4.24
CA LEU A 107 11.65 3.71 -3.05
C LEU A 107 12.43 5.00 -2.82
N ARG A 108 11.73 6.12 -2.72
CA ARG A 108 12.27 7.43 -2.33
C ARG A 108 11.64 7.85 -1.01
N ASP A 109 12.46 8.26 -0.07
CA ASP A 109 12.02 8.86 1.18
C ASP A 109 12.89 10.10 1.44
N GLY A 110 12.32 11.28 1.18
CA GLY A 110 13.08 12.51 1.12
C GLY A 110 14.16 12.43 0.04
N GLU A 111 15.42 12.61 0.41
CA GLU A 111 16.58 12.51 -0.49
C GLU A 111 17.14 11.07 -0.62
N SER A 112 16.65 10.15 0.22
CA SER A 112 17.07 8.74 0.18
C SER A 112 16.43 8.03 -1.01
N VAL A 113 17.21 7.21 -1.70
CA VAL A 113 16.77 6.45 -2.88
C VAL A 113 17.26 5.01 -2.76
N MET A 114 16.33 4.06 -2.77
CA MET A 114 16.61 2.63 -2.77
C MET A 114 15.98 1.97 -3.98
N ARG A 115 16.71 1.08 -4.62
CA ARG A 115 16.28 0.27 -5.77
C ARG A 115 16.37 -1.20 -5.41
N GLY A 116 15.52 -2.02 -5.99
CA GLY A 116 15.53 -3.45 -5.76
C GLY A 116 14.78 -4.23 -6.83
N GLU A 117 14.52 -5.49 -6.57
CA GLU A 117 13.79 -6.38 -7.47
C GLU A 117 12.30 -6.44 -7.14
N VAL A 118 11.96 -6.53 -5.87
CA VAL A 118 10.59 -6.57 -5.38
C VAL A 118 10.46 -5.66 -4.17
N LEU A 119 9.43 -4.82 -4.17
CA LEU A 119 9.07 -4.02 -3.02
C LEU A 119 7.70 -4.46 -2.52
N ALA A 120 7.61 -4.82 -1.25
CA ALA A 120 6.37 -5.09 -0.55
C ALA A 120 6.09 -3.97 0.46
N TYR A 121 4.94 -3.32 0.32
CA TYR A 121 4.48 -2.28 1.23
C TYR A 121 3.26 -2.77 1.99
N ASP A 122 3.38 -2.91 3.29
CA ASP A 122 2.27 -3.23 4.18
C ASP A 122 1.61 -1.92 4.64
N LEU A 123 0.38 -1.69 4.20
CA LEU A 123 -0.35 -0.45 4.50
C LEU A 123 -0.82 -0.38 5.96
N ALA A 124 -1.10 -1.52 6.58
CA ALA A 124 -1.54 -1.57 7.97
C ALA A 124 -0.41 -1.26 8.95
N ASP A 125 0.76 -1.84 8.71
CA ASP A 125 1.96 -1.68 9.56
C ASP A 125 2.84 -0.49 9.12
N ASP A 126 2.51 0.15 8.01
CA ASP A 126 3.31 1.23 7.39
C ASP A 126 4.78 0.82 7.18
N ARG A 127 4.97 -0.40 6.66
CA ARG A 127 6.27 -1.04 6.50
C ARG A 127 6.57 -1.37 5.05
N ALA A 128 7.72 -0.89 4.56
CA ALA A 128 8.24 -1.25 3.26
C ALA A 128 9.39 -2.24 3.39
N THR A 129 9.36 -3.29 2.58
CA THR A 129 10.44 -4.27 2.47
C THR A 129 10.89 -4.32 1.02
N LEU A 130 12.17 -4.08 0.78
CA LEU A 130 12.77 -4.08 -0.55
C LEU A 130 13.80 -5.23 -0.64
N THR A 131 13.57 -6.13 -1.57
CA THR A 131 14.43 -7.30 -1.80
C THR A 131 15.55 -6.94 -2.79
N ALA A 132 16.75 -7.46 -2.57
CA ALA A 132 17.94 -7.16 -3.36
C ALA A 132 18.22 -5.64 -3.44
N ALA A 133 18.11 -4.97 -2.31
CA ALA A 133 18.11 -3.52 -2.23
C ALA A 133 19.51 -2.93 -2.40
N LYS A 134 19.59 -1.86 -3.17
CA LYS A 134 20.79 -1.05 -3.38
C LYS A 134 20.40 0.42 -3.50
N GLY A 135 21.15 1.28 -2.83
CA GLY A 135 20.85 2.71 -2.92
C GLY A 135 21.61 3.55 -1.93
N THR A 136 21.12 4.76 -1.73
CA THR A 136 21.73 5.78 -0.86
C THR A 136 20.70 6.22 0.17
N ILE A 137 21.06 6.17 1.43
CA ILE A 137 20.27 6.72 2.54
C ILE A 137 20.89 8.03 2.96
N VAL A 138 20.11 9.10 2.87
CA VAL A 138 20.50 10.44 3.31
C VAL A 138 19.82 10.71 4.65
N PRO A 139 20.57 10.91 5.74
CA PRO A 139 19.99 11.25 7.03
C PRO A 139 19.16 12.53 6.93
N GLN A 140 17.93 12.49 7.43
CA GLN A 140 17.08 13.66 7.47
C GLN A 140 17.25 14.39 8.81
N PRO A 141 17.35 15.74 8.81
CA PRO A 141 17.36 16.50 10.05
C PRO A 141 16.03 16.29 10.79
N GLY A 142 16.07 15.80 12.03
CA GLY A 142 14.91 15.48 12.85
C GLY A 142 14.60 13.98 13.02
N LEU A 143 15.17 13.09 12.22
CA LEU A 143 15.22 11.65 12.44
C LEU A 143 16.55 11.24 13.08
N GLU A 144 17.04 12.02 14.01
CA GLU A 144 18.10 11.53 14.86
C GLU A 144 17.56 10.37 15.69
N LEU A 145 17.99 9.17 15.34
CA LEU A 145 18.00 8.07 16.29
C LEU A 145 18.74 8.61 17.51
N ALA A 146 18.01 8.82 18.62
CA ALA A 146 18.59 9.30 19.86
C ALA A 146 19.93 8.59 20.08
N PRO A 147 21.04 9.33 20.30
CA PRO A 147 22.34 8.71 20.43
C PRO A 147 22.24 7.65 21.53
N ARG A 148 22.54 6.42 21.20
CA ARG A 148 22.70 5.38 22.24
C ARG A 148 23.71 5.94 23.20
N LYS A 149 23.26 6.28 24.41
CA LYS A 149 24.18 6.60 25.48
C LYS A 149 25.18 5.47 25.52
N ARG A 150 26.41 5.73 25.08
CA ARG A 150 27.51 4.83 25.40
C ARG A 150 27.50 4.71 26.90
N LYS A 151 27.29 3.51 27.38
CA LYS A 151 27.51 3.23 28.78
C LYS A 151 28.98 3.49 29.00
N GLU A 152 29.30 4.66 29.58
CA GLU A 152 30.64 4.99 29.98
C GLU A 152 31.06 3.93 30.99
N PRO A 153 32.19 3.22 30.78
CA PRO A 153 32.63 2.28 31.78
C PRO A 153 32.90 3.05 33.07
N ALA A 154 32.26 2.62 34.16
CA ALA A 154 32.50 3.21 35.46
C ALA A 154 34.01 3.14 35.79
N PRO A 155 34.59 4.20 36.40
CA PRO A 155 35.98 4.24 36.78
C PRO A 155 36.30 3.16 37.83
#